data_7e82b91ca531f4e772d6753fd79b03bb
#
_entry.id   7e82b91ca531f4e772d6753fd79b03bb
#
_cell.length_a   1.000
_cell.length_b   1.000
_cell.length_c   1.000
_cell.angle_alpha   90.00
_cell.angle_beta   90.00
_cell.angle_gamma   90.00
#
_symmetry.space_group_name_H-M   'P 1'
#
loop_
_entity.id
_entity.type
_entity.pdbx_description
1 polymer ?
#
loop_
_entity_poly.entity_id
_entity_poly.type
_entity_poly.pdbx_seq_one_letter_code
_entity_poly.pdbx_strand_id
1 'polypeptide(L)'
;MAKEIKFGEDARKSLLNGVNKLADTVKVTLGPKGRNVVLDKGYGAPLITNDGVTIAKEIELEDSFENMGAKLVKEVSTKTNDVAGDGTTTATVLAQAMVKEGVKNVAAGGDPMAIKRGMDKATSKAVEEIQKISVAVNGKDDIARVASVSSDNEEVGNLIAEAMEKVSKDGVITIEESKTSDTAVNVVEGMQFDKGYISPYMVTDTEKMEVGLPVGVFMCIGSRFLRQQGAFARVTDFFRSHSRRRAVLP
;
A
#
# COMPACT_ATOMS: atom_id res chain seq x y z
N MET A 1 6.28 -11.55 30.10
CA MET A 1 5.07 -12.36 29.86
C MET A 1 5.49 -13.79 29.60
N ALA A 2 4.80 -14.78 30.20
CA ALA A 2 4.99 -16.19 29.86
C ALA A 2 4.55 -16.45 28.41
N LYS A 3 5.28 -17.35 27.73
CA LYS A 3 4.92 -17.75 26.34
C LYS A 3 4.13 -19.05 26.41
N GLU A 4 3.00 -19.09 25.74
CA GLU A 4 2.25 -20.31 25.49
C GLU A 4 2.82 -21.01 24.26
N ILE A 5 2.95 -22.33 24.30
CA ILE A 5 3.58 -23.12 23.23
C ILE A 5 2.61 -24.23 22.82
N LYS A 6 2.30 -24.30 21.54
CA LYS A 6 1.52 -25.40 20.91
C LYS A 6 2.39 -26.14 19.90
N PHE A 7 2.18 -27.45 19.77
CA PHE A 7 2.93 -28.31 18.87
C PHE A 7 2.01 -29.13 17.96
N GLY A 8 2.60 -29.69 16.93
CA GLY A 8 1.98 -30.71 16.10
C GLY A 8 0.77 -30.23 15.28
N GLU A 9 -0.25 -31.05 15.25
CA GLU A 9 -1.46 -30.81 14.43
C GLU A 9 -2.30 -29.66 14.96
N ASP A 10 -2.43 -29.54 16.27
CA ASP A 10 -3.25 -28.45 16.87
C ASP A 10 -2.67 -27.06 16.56
N ALA A 11 -1.35 -26.93 16.57
CA ALA A 11 -0.71 -25.67 16.18
C ALA A 11 -0.98 -25.32 14.71
N ARG A 12 -0.83 -26.31 13.81
CA ARG A 12 -1.12 -26.10 12.36
C ARG A 12 -2.58 -25.78 12.11
N LYS A 13 -3.51 -26.44 12.81
CA LYS A 13 -4.96 -26.20 12.67
C LYS A 13 -5.33 -24.79 13.15
N SER A 14 -4.83 -24.35 14.30
CA SER A 14 -5.08 -23.00 14.80
C SER A 14 -4.55 -21.93 13.81
N LEU A 15 -3.31 -22.09 13.32
CA LEU A 15 -2.75 -21.18 12.31
C LEU A 15 -3.58 -21.15 11.02
N LEU A 16 -3.97 -22.32 10.50
CA LEU A 16 -4.80 -22.43 9.28
C LEU A 16 -6.16 -21.80 9.48
N ASN A 17 -6.79 -21.95 10.63
CA ASN A 17 -8.05 -21.29 10.96
C ASN A 17 -7.91 -19.76 10.89
N GLY A 18 -6.83 -19.21 11.45
CA GLY A 18 -6.55 -17.78 11.39
C GLY A 18 -6.36 -17.28 9.96
N VAL A 19 -5.58 -18.03 9.15
CA VAL A 19 -5.41 -17.74 7.71
C VAL A 19 -6.77 -17.74 7.00
N ASN A 20 -7.61 -18.75 7.25
CA ASN A 20 -8.91 -18.84 6.62
C ASN A 20 -9.84 -17.71 7.03
N LYS A 21 -9.96 -17.41 8.33
CA LYS A 21 -10.83 -16.33 8.82
C LYS A 21 -10.50 -14.99 8.16
N LEU A 22 -9.24 -14.61 8.08
CA LEU A 22 -8.84 -13.38 7.42
C LEU A 22 -9.09 -13.44 5.92
N ALA A 23 -8.61 -14.48 5.24
CA ALA A 23 -8.70 -14.58 3.80
C ALA A 23 -10.16 -14.69 3.31
N ASP A 24 -11.02 -15.41 4.02
CA ASP A 24 -12.43 -15.53 3.66
C ASP A 24 -13.19 -14.20 3.83
N THR A 25 -12.79 -13.36 4.81
CA THR A 25 -13.33 -12.00 4.96
C THR A 25 -12.91 -11.10 3.81
N VAL A 26 -11.63 -11.13 3.43
CA VAL A 26 -11.13 -10.33 2.29
C VAL A 26 -11.69 -10.83 0.96
N LYS A 27 -11.82 -12.14 0.79
CA LYS A 27 -12.27 -12.79 -0.45
C LYS A 27 -13.65 -12.35 -0.92
N VAL A 28 -14.54 -11.93 -0.03
CA VAL A 28 -15.90 -11.49 -0.40
C VAL A 28 -15.90 -10.22 -1.26
N THR A 29 -14.80 -9.48 -1.29
CA THR A 29 -14.64 -8.27 -2.11
C THR A 29 -14.16 -8.56 -3.54
N LEU A 30 -13.78 -9.81 -3.85
CA LEU A 30 -13.13 -10.15 -5.11
C LEU A 30 -14.13 -10.26 -6.28
N GLY A 31 -13.77 -9.65 -7.41
CA GLY A 31 -14.40 -9.84 -8.71
C GLY A 31 -15.70 -9.06 -8.89
N PRO A 32 -16.41 -9.26 -10.04
CA PRO A 32 -17.56 -8.44 -10.44
C PRO A 32 -18.80 -8.62 -9.54
N LYS A 33 -18.81 -9.62 -8.67
CA LYS A 33 -19.82 -9.82 -7.62
C LYS A 33 -19.27 -9.47 -6.23
N GLY A 34 -18.12 -8.80 -6.16
CA GLY A 34 -17.52 -8.34 -4.91
C GLY A 34 -18.49 -7.48 -4.10
N ARG A 35 -18.37 -7.59 -2.78
CA ARG A 35 -19.20 -6.84 -1.83
C ARG A 35 -18.32 -6.03 -0.91
N ASN A 36 -18.86 -4.91 -0.44
CA ASN A 36 -18.21 -4.16 0.61
C ASN A 36 -18.28 -4.91 1.94
N VAL A 37 -17.23 -4.73 2.74
CA VAL A 37 -17.14 -5.17 4.13
C VAL A 37 -17.36 -3.96 5.04
N VAL A 38 -18.14 -4.16 6.09
CA VAL A 38 -18.35 -3.15 7.13
C VAL A 38 -17.45 -3.48 8.30
N LEU A 39 -16.56 -2.56 8.65
CA LEU A 39 -15.62 -2.71 9.76
C LEU A 39 -16.05 -1.81 10.91
N ASP A 40 -16.21 -2.41 12.08
CA ASP A 40 -16.41 -1.67 13.31
C ASP A 40 -15.07 -1.16 13.83
N LYS A 41 -14.95 0.15 14.01
CA LYS A 41 -13.73 0.78 14.52
C LYS A 41 -13.72 0.92 16.05
N GLY A 42 -14.77 0.49 16.74
CA GLY A 42 -14.93 0.67 18.18
C GLY A 42 -15.11 2.12 18.62
N TYR A 43 -14.79 3.09 17.75
CA TYR A 43 -15.00 4.51 17.96
C TYR A 43 -15.34 5.21 16.65
N GLY A 44 -16.42 5.96 16.61
CA GLY A 44 -16.90 6.66 15.42
C GLY A 44 -17.81 5.82 14.53
N ALA A 45 -17.96 6.23 13.27
CA ALA A 45 -18.79 5.52 12.30
C ALA A 45 -18.06 4.27 11.77
N PRO A 46 -18.81 3.17 11.47
CA PRO A 46 -18.24 2.00 10.83
C PRO A 46 -17.62 2.36 9.48
N LEU A 47 -16.49 1.75 9.15
CA LEU A 47 -15.86 1.90 7.85
C LEU A 47 -16.43 0.88 6.86
N ILE A 48 -16.94 1.36 5.73
CA ILE A 48 -17.39 0.53 4.61
C ILE A 48 -16.31 0.56 3.55
N THR A 49 -15.75 -0.60 3.21
CA THR A 49 -14.66 -0.69 2.24
C THR A 49 -14.69 -2.02 1.49
N ASN A 50 -14.13 -2.02 0.28
CA ASN A 50 -13.82 -3.21 -0.52
C ASN A 50 -12.31 -3.41 -0.70
N ASP A 51 -11.49 -2.53 -0.15
CA ASP A 51 -10.04 -2.64 -0.23
C ASP A 51 -9.50 -3.76 0.67
N GLY A 52 -8.84 -4.74 0.04
CA GLY A 52 -8.34 -5.93 0.72
C GLY A 52 -7.28 -5.63 1.78
N VAL A 53 -6.40 -4.66 1.57
CA VAL A 53 -5.36 -4.34 2.56
C VAL A 53 -5.95 -3.61 3.77
N THR A 54 -6.89 -2.72 3.57
CA THR A 54 -7.61 -2.02 4.67
C THR A 54 -8.36 -3.03 5.53
N ILE A 55 -9.10 -3.95 4.91
CA ILE A 55 -9.81 -5.03 5.62
C ILE A 55 -8.81 -5.90 6.40
N ALA A 56 -7.73 -6.34 5.74
CA ALA A 56 -6.74 -7.20 6.37
C ALA A 56 -6.05 -6.55 7.58
N LYS A 57 -5.81 -5.23 7.54
CA LYS A 57 -5.19 -4.48 8.63
C LYS A 57 -6.06 -4.39 9.88
N GLU A 58 -7.36 -4.30 9.72
CA GLU A 58 -8.30 -4.15 10.83
C GLU A 58 -8.70 -5.48 11.50
N ILE A 59 -8.46 -6.62 10.84
CA ILE A 59 -8.82 -7.92 11.41
C ILE A 59 -7.86 -8.30 12.53
N GLU A 60 -8.42 -8.49 13.72
CA GLU A 60 -7.77 -9.09 14.89
C GLU A 60 -8.66 -10.18 15.46
N LEU A 61 -8.05 -11.33 15.81
CA LEU A 61 -8.75 -12.50 16.33
C LEU A 61 -8.47 -12.66 17.82
N GLU A 62 -9.48 -13.10 18.57
CA GLU A 62 -9.38 -13.31 20.03
C GLU A 62 -8.36 -14.40 20.40
N ASP A 63 -8.37 -15.53 19.65
CA ASP A 63 -7.39 -16.60 19.87
C ASP A 63 -6.00 -16.17 19.35
N SER A 64 -5.02 -16.15 20.22
CA SER A 64 -3.69 -15.65 19.89
C SER A 64 -2.97 -16.51 18.84
N PHE A 65 -3.23 -17.83 18.76
CA PHE A 65 -2.65 -18.70 17.74
C PHE A 65 -3.33 -18.53 16.38
N GLU A 66 -4.63 -18.38 16.37
CA GLU A 66 -5.35 -18.02 15.14
C GLU A 66 -4.93 -16.63 14.65
N ASN A 67 -4.77 -15.68 15.58
CA ASN A 67 -4.32 -14.32 15.25
C ASN A 67 -2.91 -14.30 14.65
N MET A 68 -2.01 -15.21 15.06
CA MET A 68 -0.71 -15.36 14.40
C MET A 68 -0.87 -15.80 12.94
N GLY A 69 -1.77 -16.73 12.65
CA GLY A 69 -2.09 -17.13 11.27
C GLY A 69 -2.64 -15.98 10.44
N ALA A 70 -3.57 -15.20 11.00
CA ALA A 70 -4.10 -14.00 10.37
C ALA A 70 -2.99 -12.96 10.10
N LYS A 71 -2.10 -12.71 11.05
CA LYS A 71 -0.98 -11.76 10.88
C LYS A 71 -0.03 -12.13 9.74
N LEU A 72 0.22 -13.42 9.49
CA LEU A 72 1.04 -13.86 8.35
C LEU A 72 0.40 -13.48 7.01
N VAL A 73 -0.91 -13.66 6.87
CA VAL A 73 -1.63 -13.29 5.64
C VAL A 73 -1.78 -11.77 5.52
N LYS A 74 -1.99 -11.06 6.64
CA LYS A 74 -1.97 -9.60 6.70
C LYS A 74 -0.66 -9.03 6.15
N GLU A 75 0.48 -9.66 6.47
CA GLU A 75 1.78 -9.25 5.94
C GLU A 75 1.87 -9.44 4.41
N VAL A 76 1.29 -10.51 3.85
CA VAL A 76 1.21 -10.73 2.40
C VAL A 76 0.44 -9.58 1.73
N SER A 77 -0.73 -9.22 2.27
CA SER A 77 -1.55 -8.13 1.74
C SER A 77 -0.80 -6.79 1.80
N THR A 78 -0.15 -6.49 2.93
CA THR A 78 0.61 -5.25 3.13
C THR A 78 1.80 -5.15 2.16
N LYS A 79 2.60 -6.21 2.04
CA LYS A 79 3.74 -6.24 1.10
C LYS A 79 3.31 -6.09 -0.36
N THR A 80 2.17 -6.68 -0.73
CA THR A 80 1.63 -6.52 -2.08
C THR A 80 1.24 -5.07 -2.34
N ASN A 81 0.59 -4.42 -1.37
CA ASN A 81 0.24 -3.00 -1.45
C ASN A 81 1.48 -2.12 -1.58
N ASP A 82 2.51 -2.37 -0.78
CA ASP A 82 3.74 -1.55 -0.77
C ASP A 82 4.53 -1.65 -2.09
N VAL A 83 4.44 -2.79 -2.79
CA VAL A 83 5.18 -3.04 -4.04
C VAL A 83 4.38 -2.66 -5.27
N ALA A 84 3.08 -3.00 -5.31
CA ALA A 84 2.26 -2.88 -6.50
C ALA A 84 1.09 -1.89 -6.36
N GLY A 85 0.67 -1.55 -5.13
CA GLY A 85 -0.46 -0.66 -4.88
C GLY A 85 -1.84 -1.30 -5.16
N ASP A 86 -1.87 -2.47 -5.78
CA ASP A 86 -3.11 -3.18 -6.15
C ASP A 86 -2.92 -4.70 -6.06
N GLY A 87 -4.00 -5.47 -6.20
CA GLY A 87 -3.97 -6.93 -6.19
C GLY A 87 -3.88 -7.56 -4.79
N THR A 88 -4.10 -6.80 -3.72
CA THR A 88 -3.99 -7.25 -2.33
C THR A 88 -4.96 -8.39 -2.00
N THR A 89 -6.21 -8.32 -2.49
CA THR A 89 -7.21 -9.37 -2.35
C THR A 89 -6.78 -10.64 -3.08
N THR A 90 -6.29 -10.54 -4.31
CA THR A 90 -5.80 -11.68 -5.10
C THR A 90 -4.62 -12.36 -4.41
N ALA A 91 -3.65 -11.59 -3.92
CA ALA A 91 -2.49 -12.12 -3.20
C ALA A 91 -2.91 -12.86 -1.92
N THR A 92 -3.88 -12.33 -1.18
CA THR A 92 -4.45 -12.94 0.03
C THR A 92 -5.11 -14.29 -0.27
N VAL A 93 -5.91 -14.37 -1.34
CA VAL A 93 -6.58 -15.61 -1.77
C VAL A 93 -5.57 -16.66 -2.24
N LEU A 94 -4.55 -16.25 -2.99
CA LEU A 94 -3.48 -17.15 -3.42
C LEU A 94 -2.68 -17.68 -2.22
N ALA A 95 -2.35 -16.82 -1.26
CA ALA A 95 -1.66 -17.22 -0.04
C ALA A 95 -2.48 -18.26 0.74
N GLN A 96 -3.79 -18.04 0.91
CA GLN A 96 -4.69 -19.00 1.54
C GLN A 96 -4.67 -20.36 0.82
N ALA A 97 -4.79 -20.36 -0.50
CA ALA A 97 -4.81 -21.59 -1.30
C ALA A 97 -3.48 -22.37 -1.15
N MET A 98 -2.35 -21.67 -1.25
CA MET A 98 -1.03 -22.29 -1.09
C MET A 98 -0.81 -22.86 0.31
N VAL A 99 -1.18 -22.13 1.37
CA VAL A 99 -1.08 -22.61 2.75
C VAL A 99 -1.98 -23.81 2.98
N LYS A 100 -3.23 -23.76 2.51
CA LYS A 100 -4.20 -24.85 2.67
C LYS A 100 -3.72 -26.15 2.01
N GLU A 101 -3.24 -26.08 0.78
CA GLU A 101 -2.73 -27.25 0.06
C GLU A 101 -1.36 -27.71 0.63
N GLY A 102 -0.49 -26.78 1.03
CA GLY A 102 0.78 -27.09 1.69
C GLY A 102 0.57 -27.85 3.01
N VAL A 103 -0.33 -27.37 3.86
CA VAL A 103 -0.63 -28.03 5.15
C VAL A 103 -1.21 -29.42 4.96
N LYS A 104 -2.08 -29.63 3.97
CA LYS A 104 -2.62 -30.97 3.61
C LYS A 104 -1.49 -31.94 3.25
N ASN A 105 -0.56 -31.50 2.39
CA ASN A 105 0.56 -32.34 1.96
C ASN A 105 1.51 -32.68 3.11
N VAL A 106 1.78 -31.72 4.00
CA VAL A 106 2.58 -31.95 5.22
C VAL A 106 1.86 -32.94 6.16
N ALA A 107 0.55 -32.79 6.35
CA ALA A 107 -0.24 -33.72 7.17
C ALA A 107 -0.26 -35.14 6.59
N ALA A 108 -0.19 -35.28 5.26
CA ALA A 108 -0.06 -36.58 4.58
C ALA A 108 1.36 -37.16 4.62
N GLY A 109 2.31 -36.52 5.33
CA GLY A 109 3.70 -37.01 5.50
C GLY A 109 4.69 -36.48 4.46
N GLY A 110 4.30 -35.49 3.65
CA GLY A 110 5.21 -34.84 2.71
C GLY A 110 6.30 -34.03 3.41
N ASP A 111 7.51 -34.05 2.84
CA ASP A 111 8.64 -33.23 3.36
C ASP A 111 8.35 -31.73 3.12
N PRO A 112 8.23 -30.91 4.19
CA PRO A 112 7.94 -29.48 4.07
C PRO A 112 8.96 -28.71 3.21
N MET A 113 10.23 -29.12 3.26
CA MET A 113 11.29 -28.45 2.51
C MET A 113 11.24 -28.80 1.01
N ALA A 114 10.81 -30.01 0.67
CA ALA A 114 10.57 -30.41 -0.71
C ALA A 114 9.35 -29.65 -1.29
N ILE A 115 8.27 -29.52 -0.51
CA ILE A 115 7.09 -28.75 -0.88
C ILE A 115 7.47 -27.29 -1.12
N LYS A 116 8.23 -26.65 -0.21
CA LYS A 116 8.72 -25.28 -0.38
C LYS A 116 9.49 -25.11 -1.69
N ARG A 117 10.47 -25.98 -1.96
CA ARG A 117 11.23 -25.93 -3.22
C ARG A 117 10.37 -26.09 -4.47
N GLY A 118 9.31 -26.90 -4.38
CA GLY A 118 8.32 -27.05 -5.43
C GLY A 118 7.52 -25.77 -5.68
N MET A 119 7.05 -25.12 -4.60
CA MET A 119 6.34 -23.85 -4.65
C MET A 119 7.22 -22.73 -5.25
N ASP A 120 8.49 -22.63 -4.83
CA ASP A 120 9.42 -21.64 -5.34
C ASP A 120 9.62 -21.79 -6.87
N LYS A 121 9.80 -23.04 -7.36
CA LYS A 121 9.91 -23.32 -8.80
C LYS A 121 8.62 -22.98 -9.56
N ALA A 122 7.46 -23.35 -9.01
CA ALA A 122 6.18 -23.05 -9.63
C ALA A 122 5.93 -21.54 -9.72
N THR A 123 6.25 -20.80 -8.65
CA THR A 123 6.12 -19.33 -8.61
C THR A 123 7.04 -18.68 -9.65
N SER A 124 8.31 -19.08 -9.73
CA SER A 124 9.24 -18.55 -10.72
C SER A 124 8.73 -18.79 -12.15
N LYS A 125 8.22 -19.99 -12.42
CA LYS A 125 7.66 -20.30 -13.74
C LYS A 125 6.40 -19.52 -14.07
N ALA A 126 5.51 -19.36 -13.09
CA ALA A 126 4.29 -18.55 -13.24
C ALA A 126 4.64 -17.07 -13.55
N VAL A 127 5.63 -16.50 -12.84
CA VAL A 127 6.09 -15.12 -13.08
C VAL A 127 6.65 -14.97 -14.49
N GLU A 128 7.47 -15.91 -14.98
CA GLU A 128 7.97 -15.90 -16.36
C GLU A 128 6.84 -15.89 -17.39
N GLU A 129 5.82 -16.73 -17.20
CA GLU A 129 4.68 -16.80 -18.14
C GLU A 129 3.81 -15.54 -18.07
N ILE A 130 3.58 -14.98 -16.86
CA ILE A 130 2.86 -13.71 -16.71
C ILE A 130 3.60 -12.57 -17.42
N GLN A 131 4.93 -12.52 -17.30
CA GLN A 131 5.74 -11.50 -17.99
C GLN A 131 5.62 -11.59 -19.52
N LYS A 132 5.49 -12.79 -20.09
CA LYS A 132 5.31 -12.99 -21.54
C LYS A 132 3.97 -12.48 -22.06
N ILE A 133 2.92 -12.56 -21.24
CA ILE A 133 1.56 -12.12 -21.61
C ILE A 133 1.27 -10.68 -21.18
N SER A 134 2.15 -10.07 -20.38
CA SER A 134 1.98 -8.69 -19.95
C SER A 134 2.13 -7.71 -21.12
N VAL A 135 1.28 -6.70 -21.12
CA VAL A 135 1.30 -5.61 -22.10
C VAL A 135 1.82 -4.36 -21.41
N ALA A 136 2.80 -3.70 -22.01
CA ALA A 136 3.34 -2.45 -21.47
C ALA A 136 2.28 -1.34 -21.56
N VAL A 137 2.14 -0.56 -20.49
CA VAL A 137 1.28 0.60 -20.44
C VAL A 137 1.89 1.74 -21.22
N ASN A 138 1.22 2.19 -22.29
CA ASN A 138 1.68 3.25 -23.18
C ASN A 138 0.61 4.33 -23.34
N GLY A 139 0.91 5.53 -22.83
CA GLY A 139 0.06 6.70 -23.04
C GLY A 139 -1.07 6.85 -22.00
N LYS A 140 -1.82 7.94 -22.18
CA LYS A 140 -2.85 8.38 -21.25
C LYS A 140 -4.03 7.41 -21.15
N ASP A 141 -4.47 6.88 -22.29
CA ASP A 141 -5.65 5.99 -22.33
C ASP A 141 -5.42 4.69 -21.58
N ASP A 142 -4.21 4.11 -21.66
CA ASP A 142 -3.89 2.90 -20.92
C ASP A 142 -3.79 3.17 -19.42
N ILE A 143 -3.22 4.33 -19.02
CA ILE A 143 -3.19 4.78 -17.62
C ILE A 143 -4.61 4.96 -17.10
N ALA A 144 -5.48 5.62 -17.86
CA ALA A 144 -6.88 5.81 -17.49
C ALA A 144 -7.61 4.48 -17.29
N ARG A 145 -7.39 3.49 -18.18
CA ARG A 145 -7.98 2.15 -18.05
C ARG A 145 -7.52 1.44 -16.79
N VAL A 146 -6.20 1.44 -16.51
CA VAL A 146 -5.65 0.81 -15.30
C VAL A 146 -6.21 1.47 -14.03
N ALA A 147 -6.22 2.80 -13.99
CA ALA A 147 -6.74 3.55 -12.86
C ALA A 147 -8.26 3.36 -12.67
N SER A 148 -9.04 3.30 -13.76
CA SER A 148 -10.49 3.05 -13.72
C SER A 148 -10.81 1.66 -13.19
N VAL A 149 -10.04 0.64 -13.59
CA VAL A 149 -10.22 -0.73 -13.07
C VAL A 149 -9.87 -0.81 -11.59
N SER A 150 -8.82 -0.14 -11.16
CA SER A 150 -8.39 -0.15 -9.76
C SER A 150 -9.34 0.62 -8.84
N SER A 151 -9.89 1.75 -9.30
CA SER A 151 -10.82 2.59 -8.53
C SER A 151 -12.29 2.18 -8.65
N ASP A 152 -12.61 1.28 -9.59
CA ASP A 152 -13.99 0.96 -10.01
C ASP A 152 -14.81 2.21 -10.43
N ASN A 153 -14.11 3.24 -10.93
CA ASN A 153 -14.70 4.50 -11.33
C ASN A 153 -13.94 5.13 -12.52
N GLU A 154 -14.65 5.35 -13.63
CA GLU A 154 -14.08 5.89 -14.86
C GLU A 154 -13.68 7.36 -14.72
N GLU A 155 -14.43 8.16 -13.96
CA GLU A 155 -14.11 9.57 -13.72
C GLU A 155 -12.80 9.71 -12.94
N VAL A 156 -12.62 8.91 -11.89
CA VAL A 156 -11.38 8.88 -11.09
C VAL A 156 -10.21 8.41 -11.96
N GLY A 157 -10.41 7.40 -12.79
CA GLY A 157 -9.40 6.94 -13.74
C GLY A 157 -8.90 8.02 -14.69
N ASN A 158 -9.81 8.80 -15.23
CA ASN A 158 -9.49 9.92 -16.12
C ASN A 158 -8.75 11.05 -15.38
N LEU A 159 -9.16 11.39 -14.16
CA LEU A 159 -8.47 12.37 -13.32
C LEU A 159 -7.03 11.96 -12.99
N ILE A 160 -6.82 10.69 -12.65
CA ILE A 160 -5.47 10.14 -12.40
C ILE A 160 -4.62 10.21 -13.67
N ALA A 161 -5.18 9.84 -14.83
CA ALA A 161 -4.46 9.93 -16.10
C ALA A 161 -4.08 11.36 -16.48
N GLU A 162 -4.96 12.34 -16.21
CA GLU A 162 -4.67 13.76 -16.39
C GLU A 162 -3.56 14.23 -15.42
N ALA A 163 -3.63 13.81 -14.15
CA ALA A 163 -2.60 14.12 -13.17
C ALA A 163 -1.23 13.55 -13.59
N MET A 164 -1.18 12.29 -14.04
CA MET A 164 0.05 11.64 -14.54
C MET A 164 0.64 12.36 -15.75
N GLU A 165 -0.19 12.88 -16.64
CA GLU A 165 0.28 13.65 -17.80
C GLU A 165 0.95 14.96 -17.36
N LYS A 166 0.43 15.62 -16.32
CA LYS A 166 0.97 16.88 -15.78
C LYS A 166 2.25 16.70 -14.97
N VAL A 167 2.35 15.63 -14.18
CA VAL A 167 3.50 15.41 -13.27
C VAL A 167 4.64 14.59 -13.89
N SER A 168 4.43 13.98 -15.05
CA SER A 168 5.38 13.08 -15.72
C SER A 168 5.66 11.77 -14.95
N LYS A 169 6.52 10.91 -15.50
CA LYS A 169 6.79 9.55 -14.95
C LYS A 169 7.47 9.56 -13.58
N ASP A 170 8.14 10.64 -13.21
CA ASP A 170 8.88 10.78 -11.95
C ASP A 170 8.09 11.56 -10.89
N GLY A 171 6.85 11.96 -11.21
CA GLY A 171 5.99 12.69 -10.30
C GLY A 171 5.32 11.78 -9.27
N VAL A 172 5.03 12.34 -8.11
CA VAL A 172 4.28 11.69 -7.04
C VAL A 172 2.84 12.18 -7.08
N ILE A 173 1.89 11.26 -7.07
CA ILE A 173 0.46 11.57 -6.93
C ILE A 173 0.02 11.14 -5.54
N THR A 174 -0.54 12.07 -4.78
CA THR A 174 -1.18 11.81 -3.49
C THR A 174 -2.68 12.02 -3.60
N ILE A 175 -3.44 11.26 -2.85
CA ILE A 175 -4.90 11.37 -2.79
C ILE A 175 -5.26 11.78 -1.36
N GLU A 176 -5.96 12.90 -1.24
CA GLU A 176 -6.39 13.44 0.04
C GLU A 176 -7.89 13.68 0.03
N GLU A 177 -8.51 13.62 1.20
CA GLU A 177 -9.92 13.92 1.36
C GLU A 177 -10.17 15.43 1.18
N SER A 178 -11.04 15.78 0.22
CA SER A 178 -11.38 17.18 -0.05
C SER A 178 -12.20 17.77 1.12
N LYS A 179 -11.91 19.01 1.46
CA LYS A 179 -12.73 19.79 2.42
C LYS A 179 -14.02 20.33 1.77
N THR A 180 -14.11 20.26 0.43
CA THR A 180 -15.26 20.67 -0.37
C THR A 180 -15.95 19.44 -0.97
N SER A 181 -17.15 19.61 -1.51
CA SER A 181 -17.87 18.53 -2.20
C SER A 181 -17.30 18.20 -3.60
N ASP A 182 -16.37 18.98 -4.09
CA ASP A 182 -15.84 18.85 -5.44
C ASP A 182 -14.50 18.10 -5.44
N THR A 183 -14.34 17.23 -6.44
CA THR A 183 -13.08 16.55 -6.71
C THR A 183 -12.22 17.44 -7.61
N ALA A 184 -11.03 17.77 -7.19
CA ALA A 184 -10.11 18.63 -7.94
C ALA A 184 -8.71 18.03 -8.02
N VAL A 185 -8.00 18.31 -9.13
CA VAL A 185 -6.58 17.95 -9.31
C VAL A 185 -5.75 19.21 -9.11
N ASN A 186 -4.97 19.24 -8.03
CA ASN A 186 -4.03 20.31 -7.75
C ASN A 186 -2.61 19.86 -8.13
N VAL A 187 -1.95 20.63 -8.97
CA VAL A 187 -0.56 20.37 -9.36
C VAL A 187 0.35 21.33 -8.61
N VAL A 188 1.27 20.77 -7.84
CA VAL A 188 2.28 21.53 -7.08
C VAL A 188 3.63 21.30 -7.72
N GLU A 189 4.29 22.38 -8.12
CA GLU A 189 5.68 22.32 -8.58
C GLU A 189 6.61 22.48 -7.38
N GLY A 190 7.33 21.39 -7.05
CA GLY A 190 8.22 21.43 -5.91
C GLY A 190 8.43 20.06 -5.27
N MET A 191 8.71 20.06 -3.99
CA MET A 191 8.89 18.86 -3.18
C MET A 191 7.95 18.93 -1.97
N GLN A 192 7.14 17.90 -1.77
CA GLN A 192 6.24 17.77 -0.63
C GLN A 192 6.89 16.90 0.44
N PHE A 193 6.78 17.30 1.70
CA PHE A 193 7.27 16.56 2.85
C PHE A 193 6.10 16.19 3.76
N ASP A 194 6.09 14.97 4.29
CA ASP A 194 5.04 14.45 5.17
C ASP A 194 4.97 15.17 6.54
N LYS A 195 6.05 15.86 6.91
CA LYS A 195 6.12 16.62 8.17
C LYS A 195 6.19 18.11 7.86
N GLY A 196 5.18 18.80 8.30
CA GLY A 196 5.11 20.26 8.22
C GLY A 196 6.04 20.96 9.24
N TYR A 197 5.82 22.24 9.44
CA TYR A 197 6.59 23.05 10.38
C TYR A 197 6.32 22.65 11.85
N ILE A 198 7.32 22.88 12.69
CA ILE A 198 7.30 22.50 14.11
C ILE A 198 6.26 23.32 14.92
N SER A 199 5.94 24.53 14.47
CA SER A 199 4.99 25.42 15.13
C SER A 199 4.12 26.16 14.12
N PRO A 200 2.81 26.31 14.36
CA PRO A 200 1.92 27.11 13.52
C PRO A 200 2.35 28.58 13.38
N TYR A 201 3.16 29.09 14.30
CA TYR A 201 3.70 30.46 14.25
C TYR A 201 4.82 30.66 13.19
N MET A 202 5.26 29.58 12.54
CA MET A 202 6.26 29.65 11.47
C MET A 202 5.64 29.99 10.11
N VAL A 203 4.32 30.13 10.03
CA VAL A 203 3.56 30.44 8.82
C VAL A 203 3.81 31.87 8.39
N THR A 204 4.15 32.09 7.12
CA THR A 204 4.31 33.44 6.53
C THR A 204 3.04 33.97 5.91
N ASP A 205 2.17 33.07 5.42
CA ASP A 205 0.81 33.35 4.92
C ASP A 205 -0.21 32.64 5.82
N THR A 206 -0.86 33.42 6.70
CA THR A 206 -1.81 32.88 7.69
C THR A 206 -3.15 32.48 7.09
N GLU A 207 -3.52 32.99 5.92
CA GLU A 207 -4.79 32.63 5.26
C GLU A 207 -4.69 31.26 4.60
N LYS A 208 -3.56 30.99 3.95
CA LYS A 208 -3.30 29.71 3.27
C LYS A 208 -2.58 28.69 4.15
N MET A 209 -2.13 29.11 5.33
CA MET A 209 -1.29 28.28 6.21
C MET A 209 -0.01 27.79 5.51
N GLU A 210 0.62 28.66 4.71
CA GLU A 210 1.83 28.36 3.93
C GLU A 210 3.05 29.11 4.45
N VAL A 211 4.21 28.48 4.27
CA VAL A 211 5.51 29.11 4.55
C VAL A 211 6.26 29.34 3.25
N GLY A 212 6.29 30.58 2.80
CA GLY A 212 7.12 31.01 1.67
C GLY A 212 8.53 31.36 2.14
N LEU A 213 9.52 30.53 1.84
CA LEU A 213 10.92 30.79 2.21
C LEU A 213 11.73 31.19 0.97
N PRO A 214 12.48 32.30 1.00
CA PRO A 214 13.46 32.57 -0.05
C PRO A 214 14.53 31.46 -0.04
N VAL A 215 14.96 31.05 -1.22
CA VAL A 215 15.86 29.90 -1.47
C VAL A 215 17.08 29.83 -0.54
N GLY A 216 17.62 30.98 -0.13
CA GLY A 216 18.78 31.06 0.77
C GLY A 216 18.51 30.61 2.21
N VAL A 217 17.27 30.80 2.71
CA VAL A 217 16.85 30.38 4.06
C VAL A 217 16.56 28.87 4.12
N PHE A 218 16.03 28.31 3.04
CA PHE A 218 15.77 26.89 2.93
C PHE A 218 17.06 26.04 3.07
N MET A 219 18.17 26.50 2.50
CA MET A 219 19.47 25.83 2.63
C MET A 219 19.99 25.78 4.07
N CYS A 220 19.74 26.79 4.89
CA CYS A 220 20.21 26.83 6.28
C CYS A 220 19.41 25.90 7.21
N ILE A 221 18.11 25.81 7.02
CA ILE A 221 17.22 24.95 7.83
C ILE A 221 17.39 23.47 7.42
N GLY A 222 17.45 23.20 6.13
CA GLY A 222 17.65 21.85 5.58
C GLY A 222 18.98 21.22 5.96
N SER A 223 20.06 22.00 6.09
CA SER A 223 21.39 21.47 6.44
C SER A 223 21.46 20.81 7.81
N ARG A 224 20.68 21.26 8.79
CA ARG A 224 20.65 20.69 10.15
C ARG A 224 19.81 19.43 10.21
N PHE A 225 18.72 19.37 9.47
CA PHE A 225 17.82 18.21 9.43
C PHE A 225 18.39 17.06 8.58
N LEU A 226 19.01 17.37 7.44
CA LEU A 226 19.57 16.37 6.52
C LEU A 226 20.90 15.79 7.00
N ARG A 227 21.65 16.51 7.85
CA ARG A 227 22.91 16.02 8.44
C ARG A 227 22.68 14.83 9.37
N GLN A 228 21.49 14.71 9.96
CA GLN A 228 21.12 13.60 10.86
C GLN A 228 20.71 12.34 10.11
N GLN A 229 20.37 12.43 8.81
CA GLN A 229 19.82 11.31 8.02
C GLN A 229 20.70 10.84 6.84
N GLY A 230 21.90 11.38 6.66
CA GLY A 230 22.80 10.94 5.58
C GLY A 230 22.34 11.24 4.13
N ALA A 231 21.29 12.05 3.96
CA ALA A 231 20.68 12.37 2.67
C ALA A 231 21.25 13.61 1.97
N PHE A 232 22.26 14.25 2.56
CA PHE A 232 22.79 15.55 2.13
C PHE A 232 23.32 15.61 0.69
N ALA A 233 23.94 14.55 0.22
CA ALA A 233 24.55 14.53 -1.10
C ALA A 233 23.53 14.51 -2.27
N ARG A 234 22.40 13.86 -2.10
CA ARG A 234 21.38 13.74 -3.17
C ARG A 234 20.51 14.99 -3.33
N VAL A 235 20.28 15.73 -2.24
CA VAL A 235 19.44 16.93 -2.27
C VAL A 235 20.21 18.12 -2.87
N THR A 236 21.52 18.23 -2.60
CA THR A 236 22.36 19.29 -3.20
C THR A 236 22.54 19.15 -4.71
N ASP A 237 22.61 17.94 -5.23
CA ASP A 237 22.69 17.70 -6.67
C ASP A 237 21.36 17.97 -7.39
N PHE A 238 20.23 17.69 -6.73
CA PHE A 238 18.89 18.01 -7.25
C PHE A 238 18.67 19.52 -7.35
N PHE A 239 19.02 20.29 -6.32
CA PHE A 239 18.87 21.76 -6.35
C PHE A 239 19.84 22.45 -7.33
N ARG A 240 21.00 21.88 -7.58
CA ARG A 240 21.95 22.41 -8.57
C ARG A 240 21.45 22.28 -10.00
N SER A 241 20.64 21.25 -10.28
CA SER A 241 20.02 21.01 -11.62
C SER A 241 18.70 21.78 -11.83
N HIS A 242 18.04 22.25 -10.76
CA HIS A 242 16.68 22.82 -10.82
C HIS A 242 16.56 24.20 -10.17
N SER A 243 17.54 25.06 -10.30
CA SER A 243 17.66 26.36 -9.59
C SER A 243 16.60 27.44 -9.91
N ARG A 244 15.47 27.10 -10.52
CA ARG A 244 14.39 28.04 -10.87
C ARG A 244 12.98 27.70 -10.35
N ARG A 245 12.82 26.70 -9.46
CA ARG A 245 11.48 26.29 -9.00
C ARG A 245 11.26 26.59 -7.52
N ARG A 246 10.11 27.14 -7.18
CA ARG A 246 9.68 27.45 -5.81
C ARG A 246 9.27 26.16 -5.10
N ALA A 247 9.78 25.94 -3.89
CA ALA A 247 9.28 24.90 -3.02
C ALA A 247 8.13 25.45 -2.17
N VAL A 248 6.99 24.79 -2.18
CA VAL A 248 5.85 25.07 -1.31
C VAL A 248 5.79 23.93 -0.29
N LEU A 249 5.77 24.28 0.98
CA LEU A 249 5.58 23.33 2.09
C LEU A 249 4.11 23.44 2.54
N PRO A 250 3.37 22.34 2.65
CA PRO A 250 2.02 22.35 3.18
C PRO A 250 1.97 22.54 4.69
#